data_f613c12e62b135b750f885a370ca51a4
#
_entry.id   f613c12e62b135b750f885a370ca51a4
#
_cell.length_a   1.000
_cell.length_b   1.000
_cell.length_c   1.000
_cell.angle_alpha   90.00
_cell.angle_beta   90.00
_cell.angle_gamma   90.00
#
_symmetry.space_group_name_H-M   'P 1'
#
loop_
_entity.id
_entity.type
_entity.pdbx_description
1 polymer ?
#
loop_
_entity_poly.entity_id
_entity_poly.type
_entity_poly.pdbx_seq_one_letter_code
_entity_poly.pdbx_strand_id
1 'polypeptide(L)'
;MTSLKLTPRRLALIAVIIFICVAIALALYWQRPPQQDYVTATARLGDIENAVLATGRLDAVERVNVGARVSGEVKSLKVKLGDRVTKGQPIADIDDLQQRNDLRNAEAALNVIKAELQAKQAQLKQAESRFKRQRRMLNDEASSREDFETAEATLATTRAEQLSLNARLVQAQIEVDKKKID
;
A
#
# COMPACT_ATOMS: atom_id res chain seq x y z
N MET A 1 40.84 -114.77 -24.89
CA MET A 1 40.16 -113.73 -25.70
C MET A 1 38.73 -114.26 -25.97
N THR A 2 37.81 -113.94 -25.14
CA THR A 2 36.41 -114.36 -25.26
C THR A 2 35.66 -113.35 -26.07
N SER A 3 35.43 -113.67 -27.32
CA SER A 3 34.59 -112.87 -28.21
C SER A 3 33.12 -113.11 -27.81
N LEU A 4 32.52 -112.15 -27.09
CA LEU A 4 31.09 -112.14 -26.85
C LEU A 4 30.37 -111.92 -28.19
N LYS A 5 29.83 -113.02 -28.75
CA LYS A 5 28.89 -112.87 -29.88
C LYS A 5 27.58 -112.34 -29.33
N LEU A 6 27.44 -111.03 -29.42
CA LEU A 6 26.18 -110.33 -29.11
C LEU A 6 25.17 -110.70 -30.19
N THR A 7 24.12 -111.38 -29.86
CA THR A 7 22.99 -111.62 -30.75
C THR A 7 22.29 -110.26 -31.07
N PRO A 8 21.81 -110.10 -32.31
CA PRO A 8 21.24 -108.74 -32.76
C PRO A 8 20.13 -108.24 -31.84
N ARG A 9 19.44 -109.10 -31.10
CA ARG A 9 18.42 -108.70 -30.12
C ARG A 9 19.03 -108.00 -28.88
N ARG A 10 20.22 -108.39 -28.44
CA ARG A 10 20.90 -107.75 -27.26
C ARG A 10 21.48 -106.40 -27.63
N LEU A 11 21.96 -106.24 -28.86
CA LEU A 11 22.42 -104.94 -29.41
C LEU A 11 21.26 -103.97 -29.50
N ALA A 12 20.08 -104.41 -29.95
CA ALA A 12 18.90 -103.56 -29.98
C ALA A 12 18.44 -103.10 -28.59
N LEU A 13 18.51 -104.04 -27.58
CA LEU A 13 18.18 -103.69 -26.20
C LEU A 13 19.14 -102.63 -25.60
N ILE A 14 20.45 -102.79 -25.86
CA ILE A 14 21.45 -101.81 -25.40
C ILE A 14 21.24 -100.47 -26.08
N ALA A 15 20.95 -100.42 -27.40
CA ALA A 15 20.65 -99.16 -28.12
C ALA A 15 19.42 -98.49 -27.56
N VAL A 16 18.36 -99.23 -27.21
CA VAL A 16 17.15 -98.67 -26.57
C VAL A 16 17.43 -98.07 -25.21
N ILE A 17 18.24 -98.75 -24.40
CA ILE A 17 18.62 -98.27 -23.06
C ILE A 17 19.46 -96.96 -23.16
N ILE A 18 20.43 -96.97 -24.10
CA ILE A 18 21.23 -95.76 -24.35
C ILE A 18 20.35 -94.58 -24.81
N PHE A 19 19.39 -94.85 -25.71
CA PHE A 19 18.45 -93.83 -26.17
C PHE A 19 17.58 -93.25 -25.06
N ILE A 20 17.08 -94.18 -24.16
CA ILE A 20 16.29 -93.77 -22.98
C ILE A 20 17.15 -92.93 -22.02
N CYS A 21 18.41 -93.34 -21.75
CA CYS A 21 19.30 -92.57 -20.89
C CYS A 21 19.63 -91.18 -21.46
N VAL A 22 19.84 -91.07 -22.77
CA VAL A 22 20.07 -89.78 -23.45
C VAL A 22 18.83 -88.93 -23.38
N ALA A 23 17.64 -89.53 -23.65
CA ALA A 23 16.36 -88.75 -23.58
C ALA A 23 16.10 -88.26 -22.16
N ILE A 24 16.37 -89.01 -21.11
CA ILE A 24 16.23 -88.62 -19.71
C ILE A 24 17.29 -87.52 -19.38
N ALA A 25 18.53 -87.66 -19.84
CA ALA A 25 19.56 -86.64 -19.61
C ALA A 25 19.21 -85.33 -20.30
N LEU A 26 18.65 -85.38 -21.53
CA LEU A 26 18.18 -84.17 -22.24
C LEU A 26 16.98 -83.54 -21.54
N ALA A 27 16.02 -84.30 -21.06
CA ALA A 27 14.88 -83.83 -20.31
C ALA A 27 15.30 -83.15 -18.99
N LEU A 28 16.24 -83.75 -18.26
CA LEU A 28 16.79 -83.13 -17.04
C LEU A 28 17.59 -81.85 -17.34
N TYR A 29 18.30 -81.82 -18.47
CA TYR A 29 19.01 -80.65 -18.89
C TYR A 29 18.07 -79.46 -19.23
N TRP A 30 16.92 -79.73 -19.86
CA TRP A 30 15.93 -78.70 -20.20
C TRP A 30 15.09 -78.30 -18.99
N GLN A 31 15.00 -79.11 -17.95
CA GLN A 31 14.29 -78.75 -16.73
C GLN A 31 15.13 -77.91 -15.76
N ARG A 32 16.36 -77.52 -16.11
CA ARG A 32 17.13 -76.60 -15.29
C ARG A 32 16.38 -75.26 -15.27
N PRO A 33 15.89 -74.79 -14.11
CA PRO A 33 15.24 -73.49 -14.02
C PRO A 33 16.24 -72.37 -14.41
N PRO A 34 15.82 -71.35 -15.13
CA PRO A 34 16.68 -70.20 -15.44
C PRO A 34 17.22 -69.68 -14.11
N GLN A 35 18.53 -69.46 -14.01
CA GLN A 35 19.11 -68.72 -12.88
C GLN A 35 18.52 -67.35 -12.84
N GLN A 36 17.84 -66.99 -11.75
CA GLN A 36 17.35 -65.64 -11.54
C GLN A 36 18.57 -64.79 -11.16
N ASP A 37 18.98 -63.94 -12.08
CA ASP A 37 19.97 -62.89 -11.79
C ASP A 37 19.31 -61.83 -10.93
N TYR A 38 19.59 -61.86 -9.63
CA TYR A 38 19.16 -60.80 -8.72
C TYR A 38 20.09 -59.61 -8.90
N VAL A 39 19.51 -58.43 -9.24
CA VAL A 39 20.23 -57.18 -9.19
C VAL A 39 20.48 -56.87 -7.70
N THR A 40 21.70 -57.07 -7.27
CA THR A 40 22.13 -56.77 -5.92
C THR A 40 22.95 -55.49 -5.89
N ALA A 41 22.75 -54.67 -4.88
CA ALA A 41 23.58 -53.52 -4.57
C ALA A 41 24.28 -53.75 -3.22
N THR A 42 25.52 -53.31 -3.12
CA THR A 42 26.26 -53.39 -1.86
C THR A 42 25.69 -52.35 -0.89
N ALA A 43 25.30 -52.76 0.29
CA ALA A 43 24.91 -51.87 1.37
C ALA A 43 26.13 -51.03 1.83
N ARG A 44 25.99 -49.74 1.84
CA ARG A 44 27.01 -48.84 2.37
C ARG A 44 26.41 -48.04 3.51
N LEU A 45 27.20 -47.81 4.55
CA LEU A 45 26.86 -46.83 5.56
C LEU A 45 27.01 -45.44 4.93
N GLY A 46 25.97 -44.61 5.01
CA GLY A 46 25.96 -43.23 4.51
C GLY A 46 25.03 -42.39 5.35
N ASP A 47 25.30 -41.13 5.37
CA ASP A 47 24.44 -40.17 6.06
C ASP A 47 23.13 -40.01 5.28
N ILE A 48 22.01 -40.03 5.98
CA ILE A 48 20.69 -39.77 5.41
C ILE A 48 20.35 -38.34 5.78
N GLU A 49 20.35 -37.46 4.77
CA GLU A 49 19.89 -36.11 4.93
C GLU A 49 18.36 -36.08 4.85
N ASN A 50 17.73 -35.86 6.01
CA ASN A 50 16.28 -35.73 6.07
C ASN A 50 15.93 -34.25 5.86
N ALA A 51 15.82 -33.82 4.61
CA ALA A 51 15.45 -32.47 4.26
C ALA A 51 13.92 -32.34 4.17
N VAL A 52 13.36 -31.46 4.98
CA VAL A 52 11.95 -31.05 4.86
C VAL A 52 11.87 -29.86 3.90
N LEU A 53 11.26 -30.08 2.75
CA LEU A 53 11.01 -29.02 1.79
C LEU A 53 9.83 -28.19 2.30
N ALA A 54 10.10 -26.96 2.73
CA ALA A 54 9.06 -25.99 3.09
C ALA A 54 9.06 -24.84 2.07
N THR A 55 7.89 -24.56 1.50
CA THR A 55 7.68 -23.38 0.67
C THR A 55 7.22 -22.23 1.57
N GLY A 56 7.89 -21.11 1.51
CA GLY A 56 7.56 -19.90 2.24
C GLY A 56 7.63 -18.68 1.34
N ARG A 57 6.90 -17.63 1.71
CA ARG A 57 7.00 -16.32 1.09
C ARG A 57 7.86 -15.43 1.96
N LEU A 58 8.90 -14.85 1.38
CA LEU A 58 9.66 -13.78 2.04
C LEU A 58 8.83 -12.50 1.98
N ASP A 59 8.50 -11.96 3.13
CA ASP A 59 7.84 -10.65 3.25
C ASP A 59 8.70 -9.74 4.13
N ALA A 60 8.51 -8.43 3.99
CA ALA A 60 9.21 -7.47 4.82
C ALA A 60 8.74 -7.57 6.27
N VAL A 61 9.68 -7.54 7.22
CA VAL A 61 9.38 -7.53 8.66
C VAL A 61 8.61 -6.28 9.05
N GLU A 62 8.90 -5.18 8.37
CA GLU A 62 8.26 -3.89 8.59
C GLU A 62 7.84 -3.29 7.24
N ARG A 63 6.55 -3.03 7.09
CA ARG A 63 5.98 -2.40 5.89
C ARG A 63 5.26 -1.13 6.30
N VAL A 64 5.70 0.00 5.75
CA VAL A 64 5.07 1.30 5.98
C VAL A 64 4.43 1.77 4.69
N ASN A 65 3.12 2.04 4.74
CA ASN A 65 2.41 2.66 3.62
C ASN A 65 2.53 4.19 3.75
N VAL A 66 3.23 4.80 2.81
CA VAL A 66 3.36 6.26 2.74
C VAL A 66 2.34 6.77 1.74
N GLY A 67 1.29 7.44 2.23
CA GLY A 67 0.29 8.11 1.41
C GLY A 67 0.65 9.59 1.18
N ALA A 68 0.22 10.15 0.05
CA ALA A 68 0.24 11.59 -0.15
C ALA A 68 -0.89 12.25 0.66
N ARG A 69 -0.67 13.45 1.18
CA ARG A 69 -1.69 14.23 1.90
C ARG A 69 -2.74 14.83 0.94
N VAL A 70 -2.34 15.03 -0.31
CA VAL A 70 -3.17 15.64 -1.36
C VAL A 70 -3.42 14.65 -2.47
N SER A 71 -4.58 14.75 -3.11
CA SER A 71 -4.91 14.02 -4.31
C SER A 71 -4.55 14.85 -5.54
N GLY A 72 -3.92 14.23 -6.52
CA GLY A 72 -3.54 14.89 -7.77
C GLY A 72 -2.96 13.91 -8.77
N GLU A 73 -2.76 14.38 -9.99
CA GLU A 73 -2.08 13.62 -11.04
C GLU A 73 -0.58 13.54 -10.75
N VAL A 74 0.02 12.37 -10.90
CA VAL A 74 1.47 12.20 -10.76
C VAL A 74 2.15 12.70 -12.03
N LYS A 75 2.83 13.84 -11.95
CA LYS A 75 3.62 14.39 -13.07
C LYS A 75 4.88 13.60 -13.38
N SER A 76 5.58 13.18 -12.36
CA SER A 76 6.80 12.41 -12.51
C SER A 76 7.04 11.50 -11.31
N LEU A 77 7.59 10.32 -11.58
CA LEU A 77 8.07 9.39 -10.58
C LEU A 77 9.60 9.36 -10.62
N LYS A 78 10.25 9.69 -9.50
CA LYS A 78 11.72 9.84 -9.41
C LYS A 78 12.43 8.57 -8.93
N VAL A 79 11.66 7.53 -8.59
CA VAL A 79 12.18 6.24 -8.08
C VAL A 79 11.54 5.08 -8.81
N LYS A 80 12.22 3.95 -8.82
CA LYS A 80 11.74 2.69 -9.40
C LYS A 80 11.50 1.67 -8.29
N LEU A 81 10.74 0.62 -8.63
CA LEU A 81 10.54 -0.50 -7.72
C LEU A 81 11.90 -1.16 -7.39
N GLY A 82 12.18 -1.32 -6.10
CA GLY A 82 13.44 -1.88 -5.61
C GLY A 82 14.52 -0.84 -5.26
N ASP A 83 14.31 0.43 -5.55
CA ASP A 83 15.26 1.49 -5.21
C ASP A 83 15.35 1.70 -3.69
N ARG A 84 16.54 1.98 -3.21
CA ARG A 84 16.78 2.36 -1.83
C ARG A 84 16.51 3.85 -1.66
N VAL A 85 15.59 4.20 -0.76
CA VAL A 85 15.20 5.59 -0.48
C VAL A 85 15.67 6.02 0.90
N THR A 86 15.94 7.31 1.05
CA THR A 86 16.35 7.94 2.30
C THR A 86 15.28 8.91 2.80
N LYS A 87 15.30 9.21 4.10
CA LYS A 87 14.37 10.18 4.69
C LYS A 87 14.51 11.54 4.02
N GLY A 88 13.39 12.10 3.53
CA GLY A 88 13.35 13.41 2.85
C GLY A 88 13.64 13.35 1.35
N GLN A 89 13.90 12.16 0.78
CA GLN A 89 14.09 12.02 -0.66
C GLN A 89 12.77 12.21 -1.40
N PRO A 90 12.73 13.05 -2.47
CA PRO A 90 11.54 13.21 -3.29
C PRO A 90 11.31 11.94 -4.11
N ILE A 91 10.11 11.35 -3.96
CA ILE A 91 9.72 10.10 -4.62
C ILE A 91 8.92 10.38 -5.89
N ALA A 92 7.99 11.34 -5.82
CA ALA A 92 7.12 11.70 -6.93
C ALA A 92 6.78 13.19 -6.90
N ASP A 93 6.50 13.76 -8.07
CA ASP A 93 5.90 15.09 -8.21
C ASP A 93 4.41 14.92 -8.56
N ILE A 94 3.56 15.53 -7.73
CA ILE A 94 2.11 15.54 -7.92
C ILE A 94 1.73 16.90 -8.48
N ASP A 95 0.74 16.94 -9.37
CA ASP A 95 0.19 18.20 -9.87
C ASP A 95 -0.53 18.95 -8.76
N ASP A 96 -0.02 20.12 -8.43
CA ASP A 96 -0.52 20.99 -7.38
C ASP A 96 -1.35 22.18 -7.91
N LEU A 97 -1.73 22.16 -9.19
CA LEU A 97 -2.44 23.27 -9.82
C LEU A 97 -3.78 23.58 -9.11
N GLN A 98 -4.51 22.53 -8.75
CA GLN A 98 -5.79 22.68 -8.05
C GLN A 98 -5.58 23.30 -6.66
N GLN A 99 -4.60 22.82 -5.91
CA GLN A 99 -4.27 23.30 -4.56
C GLN A 99 -3.84 24.77 -4.60
N ARG A 100 -3.02 25.14 -5.58
CA ARG A 100 -2.63 26.56 -5.80
C ARG A 100 -3.81 27.44 -6.15
N ASN A 101 -4.75 26.96 -6.95
CA ASN A 101 -5.96 27.72 -7.27
C ASN A 101 -6.86 27.87 -6.05
N ASP A 102 -7.03 26.81 -5.25
CA ASP A 102 -7.79 26.85 -4.01
C ASP A 102 -7.18 27.83 -3.00
N LEU A 103 -5.84 27.83 -2.87
CA LEU A 103 -5.14 28.81 -2.04
C LEU A 103 -5.37 30.24 -2.51
N ARG A 104 -5.23 30.53 -3.82
CA ARG A 104 -5.49 31.84 -4.38
C ARG A 104 -6.92 32.30 -4.13
N ASN A 105 -7.90 31.41 -4.26
CA ASN A 105 -9.30 31.71 -3.99
C ASN A 105 -9.52 32.06 -2.51
N ALA A 106 -8.92 31.30 -1.59
CA ALA A 106 -8.99 31.60 -0.16
C ALA A 106 -8.30 32.92 0.19
N GLU A 107 -7.15 33.22 -0.40
CA GLU A 107 -6.46 34.51 -0.24
C GLU A 107 -7.30 35.71 -0.79
N ALA A 108 -7.95 35.49 -1.92
CA ALA A 108 -8.86 36.52 -2.48
C ALA A 108 -10.06 36.78 -1.55
N ALA A 109 -10.68 35.70 -1.02
CA ALA A 109 -11.77 35.82 -0.06
C ALA A 109 -11.34 36.56 1.24
N LEU A 110 -10.14 36.24 1.75
CA LEU A 110 -9.56 36.92 2.91
C LEU A 110 -9.39 38.46 2.61
N ASN A 111 -8.91 38.82 1.41
CA ASN A 111 -8.72 40.19 1.03
C ASN A 111 -10.06 40.96 0.94
N VAL A 112 -11.13 40.29 0.48
CA VAL A 112 -12.49 40.89 0.49
C VAL A 112 -12.91 41.22 1.92
N ILE A 113 -12.79 40.33 2.85
CA ILE A 113 -13.15 40.51 4.26
C ILE A 113 -12.30 41.61 4.90
N LYS A 114 -10.99 41.70 4.57
CA LYS A 114 -10.13 42.81 5.02
C LYS A 114 -10.62 44.16 4.53
N ALA A 115 -11.04 44.25 3.26
CA ALA A 115 -11.58 45.51 2.69
C ALA A 115 -12.91 45.89 3.36
N GLU A 116 -13.81 44.91 3.59
CA GLU A 116 -15.08 45.15 4.32
C GLU A 116 -14.81 45.63 5.76
N LEU A 117 -13.84 45.03 6.45
CA LEU A 117 -13.46 45.47 7.79
C LEU A 117 -12.94 46.91 7.79
N GLN A 118 -12.09 47.28 6.83
CA GLN A 118 -11.58 48.62 6.68
C GLN A 118 -12.71 49.65 6.44
N ALA A 119 -13.68 49.31 5.58
CA ALA A 119 -14.87 50.13 5.35
C ALA A 119 -15.70 50.26 6.65
N LYS A 120 -15.90 49.18 7.39
CA LYS A 120 -16.64 49.19 8.65
C LYS A 120 -15.92 49.99 9.73
N GLN A 121 -14.59 49.94 9.80
CA GLN A 121 -13.79 50.80 10.70
C GLN A 121 -13.98 52.30 10.41
N ALA A 122 -14.06 52.69 9.14
CA ALA A 122 -14.36 54.06 8.76
C ALA A 122 -15.77 54.48 9.20
N GLN A 123 -16.78 53.58 9.02
CA GLN A 123 -18.15 53.82 9.52
C GLN A 123 -18.21 53.92 11.03
N LEU A 124 -17.47 53.09 11.75
CA LEU A 124 -17.38 53.17 13.22
C LEU A 124 -16.81 54.52 13.68
N LYS A 125 -15.72 54.97 13.06
CA LYS A 125 -15.13 56.29 13.35
C LYS A 125 -16.14 57.44 13.11
N GLN A 126 -16.95 57.30 12.07
CA GLN A 126 -18.01 58.27 11.79
C GLN A 126 -19.10 58.22 12.88
N ALA A 127 -19.58 57.03 13.25
CA ALA A 127 -20.58 56.85 14.31
C ALA A 127 -20.09 57.36 15.67
N GLU A 128 -18.82 57.10 16.01
CA GLU A 128 -18.20 57.64 17.24
C GLU A 128 -18.14 59.16 17.26
N SER A 129 -17.80 59.74 16.13
CA SER A 129 -17.75 61.21 16.01
C SER A 129 -19.13 61.81 16.10
N ARG A 130 -20.17 61.16 15.52
CA ARG A 130 -21.58 61.57 15.65
C ARG A 130 -22.08 61.47 17.07
N PHE A 131 -21.82 60.37 17.73
CA PHE A 131 -22.16 60.13 19.14
C PHE A 131 -21.54 61.20 20.04
N LYS A 132 -20.22 61.47 19.88
CA LYS A 132 -19.53 62.50 20.65
C LYS A 132 -20.11 63.90 20.45
N ARG A 133 -20.53 64.25 19.23
CA ARG A 133 -21.22 65.55 18.96
C ARG A 133 -22.57 65.57 19.64
N GLN A 134 -23.43 64.53 19.46
CA GLN A 134 -24.77 64.55 20.06
C GLN A 134 -24.72 64.60 21.58
N ARG A 135 -23.76 63.92 22.19
CA ARG A 135 -23.54 63.93 23.64
C ARG A 135 -23.22 65.37 24.14
N ARG A 136 -22.37 66.14 23.40
CA ARG A 136 -22.05 67.48 23.75
C ARG A 136 -23.28 68.37 23.58
N MET A 137 -23.98 68.30 22.43
CA MET A 137 -25.17 69.05 22.17
C MET A 137 -26.30 68.79 23.18
N LEU A 138 -26.44 67.54 23.64
CA LEU A 138 -27.40 67.19 24.69
C LEU A 138 -27.03 67.86 26.03
N ASN A 139 -25.74 67.86 26.39
CA ASN A 139 -25.28 68.58 27.60
C ASN A 139 -25.45 70.09 27.54
N ASP A 140 -25.38 70.63 26.33
CA ASP A 140 -25.60 72.09 26.06
C ASP A 140 -27.08 72.39 25.83
N GLU A 141 -28.01 71.48 26.06
CA GLU A 141 -29.45 71.53 25.83
C GLU A 141 -29.83 71.88 24.36
N ALA A 142 -28.92 71.65 23.42
CA ALA A 142 -29.04 71.98 21.97
C ALA A 142 -29.43 70.74 21.12
N SER A 143 -29.79 69.59 21.69
CA SER A 143 -30.24 68.42 20.97
C SER A 143 -31.31 67.62 21.78
N SER A 144 -32.16 66.88 21.04
CA SER A 144 -33.16 66.00 21.67
C SER A 144 -32.52 64.74 22.27
N ARG A 145 -33.19 64.18 23.28
CA ARG A 145 -32.79 62.94 23.86
C ARG A 145 -32.90 61.79 22.85
N GLU A 146 -33.87 61.84 21.95
CA GLU A 146 -34.07 60.85 20.87
C GLU A 146 -32.91 60.84 19.90
N ASP A 147 -32.38 62.02 19.51
CA ASP A 147 -31.20 62.12 18.64
C ASP A 147 -29.96 61.50 19.30
N PHE A 148 -29.78 61.71 20.59
CA PHE A 148 -28.68 61.09 21.33
C PHE A 148 -28.82 59.58 21.41
N GLU A 149 -30.02 59.05 21.77
CA GLU A 149 -30.27 57.62 21.85
C GLU A 149 -30.11 56.92 20.50
N THR A 150 -30.53 57.60 19.41
CA THR A 150 -30.31 57.14 18.02
C THR A 150 -28.82 57.03 17.67
N ALA A 151 -28.04 58.05 18.06
CA ALA A 151 -26.59 58.05 17.82
C ALA A 151 -25.87 56.98 18.65
N GLU A 152 -26.31 56.73 19.88
CA GLU A 152 -25.80 55.65 20.75
C GLU A 152 -26.13 54.26 20.18
N ALA A 153 -27.37 54.04 19.75
CA ALA A 153 -27.78 52.76 19.12
C ALA A 153 -27.00 52.52 17.82
N THR A 154 -26.80 53.53 17.00
CA THR A 154 -25.98 53.44 15.77
C THR A 154 -24.53 53.08 16.07
N LEU A 155 -23.95 53.68 17.10
CA LEU A 155 -22.59 53.34 17.53
C LEU A 155 -22.51 51.88 18.01
N ALA A 156 -23.46 51.44 18.85
CA ALA A 156 -23.51 50.09 19.39
C ALA A 156 -23.63 49.02 18.27
N THR A 157 -24.56 49.23 17.31
CA THR A 157 -24.76 48.33 16.17
C THR A 157 -23.52 48.25 15.28
N THR A 158 -22.92 49.41 14.91
CA THR A 158 -21.71 49.46 14.08
C THR A 158 -20.52 48.77 14.75
N ARG A 159 -20.40 48.88 16.08
CA ARG A 159 -19.37 48.21 16.86
C ARG A 159 -19.58 46.68 16.87
N ALA A 160 -20.83 46.23 17.02
CA ALA A 160 -21.16 44.80 16.97
C ALA A 160 -20.91 44.22 15.57
N GLU A 161 -21.21 44.95 14.50
CA GLU A 161 -20.90 44.54 13.13
C GLU A 161 -19.39 44.45 12.86
N GLN A 162 -18.60 45.40 13.37
CA GLN A 162 -17.13 45.33 13.28
C GLN A 162 -16.61 44.10 14.00
N LEU A 163 -17.11 43.76 15.18
CA LEU A 163 -16.72 42.57 15.93
C LEU A 163 -17.04 41.28 15.14
N SER A 164 -18.22 41.24 14.51
CA SER A 164 -18.61 40.12 13.64
C SER A 164 -17.66 39.97 12.44
N LEU A 165 -17.27 41.07 11.78
CA LEU A 165 -16.30 41.03 10.69
C LEU A 165 -14.91 40.61 11.13
N ASN A 166 -14.47 40.98 12.33
CA ASN A 166 -13.22 40.49 12.91
C ASN A 166 -13.25 38.97 13.11
N ALA A 167 -14.36 38.39 13.60
CA ALA A 167 -14.51 36.97 13.72
C ALA A 167 -14.45 36.25 12.35
N ARG A 168 -15.12 36.82 11.32
CA ARG A 168 -15.04 36.30 9.95
C ARG A 168 -13.63 36.39 9.37
N LEU A 169 -12.88 37.47 9.67
CA LEU A 169 -11.48 37.58 9.24
C LEU A 169 -10.61 36.47 9.83
N VAL A 170 -10.75 36.19 11.12
CA VAL A 170 -10.03 35.08 11.76
C VAL A 170 -10.37 33.74 11.10
N GLN A 171 -11.66 33.51 10.80
CA GLN A 171 -12.10 32.28 10.13
C GLN A 171 -11.48 32.16 8.72
N ALA A 172 -11.49 33.25 7.94
CA ALA A 172 -10.89 33.27 6.60
C ALA A 172 -9.36 33.07 6.66
N GLN A 173 -8.70 33.62 7.69
CA GLN A 173 -7.27 33.43 7.90
C GLN A 173 -6.94 31.96 8.18
N ILE A 174 -7.71 31.29 9.03
CA ILE A 174 -7.55 29.85 9.33
C ILE A 174 -7.72 29.02 8.05
N GLU A 175 -8.68 29.37 7.18
CA GLU A 175 -8.88 28.64 5.92
C GLU A 175 -7.68 28.80 4.97
N VAL A 176 -7.09 29.99 4.87
CA VAL A 176 -5.84 30.23 4.12
C VAL A 176 -4.69 29.41 4.69
N ASP A 177 -4.52 29.42 6.03
CA ASP A 177 -3.44 28.71 6.69
C ASP A 177 -3.58 27.18 6.50
N LYS A 178 -4.81 26.64 6.54
CA LYS A 178 -5.12 25.27 6.24
C LYS A 178 -4.69 24.89 4.81
N LYS A 179 -5.02 25.73 3.82
CA LYS A 179 -4.63 25.49 2.43
C LYS A 179 -3.13 25.63 2.15
N LYS A 180 -2.37 26.29 3.03
CA LYS A 180 -0.90 26.38 2.95
C LYS A 180 -0.17 25.15 3.49
N ILE A 181 -0.80 24.43 4.42
CA ILE A 181 -0.20 23.26 5.07
C ILE A 181 -0.40 21.98 4.21
N ASP A 182 -1.43 21.96 3.40
CA ASP A 182 -1.71 20.87 2.47
C ASP A 182 -0.86 20.99 1.21
#